data_0c2e0d3ae4d69a4682d71b6e5a6fb62b
#
_entry.id   0c2e0d3ae4d69a4682d71b6e5a6fb62b
#
_cell.length_a   1.000
_cell.length_b   1.000
_cell.length_c   1.000
_cell.angle_alpha   90.00
_cell.angle_beta   90.00
_cell.angle_gamma   90.00
#
_symmetry.space_group_name_H-M   'P 1'
#
loop_
_entity.id
_entity.type
_entity.pdbx_description
1 polymer ?
#
loop_
_entity_poly.entity_id
_entity_poly.type
_entity_poly.pdbx_seq_one_letter_code
_entity_poly.pdbx_strand_id
1 'polypeptide(L)'
;MKKYIILTLAISLITSNSHAFMTGVEPEKDGGVAIEFISGVIHMAPPGSNVNAGYGVLRNNTDKDIILKSFRSPVFDSTEAHTMEYSNNGTAKMRHLDELTVPANNELVLKSGGLHMMFIGKRRDIIL
;
A
#
# COMPACT_ATOMS: atom_id res chain seq x y z
N MET A 1 -34.20 -25.36 24.27
CA MET A 1 -34.66 -24.10 23.71
C MET A 1 -33.93 -22.87 24.23
N LYS A 2 -33.32 -22.98 25.35
CA LYS A 2 -32.84 -21.82 26.09
C LYS A 2 -31.33 -21.64 26.03
N LYS A 3 -30.70 -22.47 25.26
CA LYS A 3 -29.22 -22.60 25.30
C LYS A 3 -28.48 -21.81 24.25
N TYR A 4 -29.20 -21.20 23.35
CA TYR A 4 -28.58 -20.60 22.17
C TYR A 4 -28.25 -19.12 22.33
N ILE A 5 -28.74 -18.54 23.38
CA ILE A 5 -28.71 -17.09 23.55
C ILE A 5 -27.39 -16.61 24.15
N ILE A 6 -26.69 -17.49 24.81
CA ILE A 6 -25.55 -17.09 25.63
C ILE A 6 -24.24 -17.04 24.83
N LEU A 7 -24.18 -17.77 23.75
CA LEU A 7 -22.91 -17.98 23.07
C LEU A 7 -22.53 -16.86 22.09
N THR A 8 -23.49 -16.16 21.61
CA THR A 8 -23.26 -15.17 20.56
C THR A 8 -22.78 -13.82 21.06
N LEU A 9 -22.99 -13.53 22.30
CA LEU A 9 -22.71 -12.22 22.83
C LEU A 9 -21.24 -12.01 23.23
N ALA A 10 -20.59 -13.06 23.66
CA ALA A 10 -19.23 -12.95 24.17
C ALA A 10 -18.17 -12.81 23.07
N ILE A 11 -18.46 -13.30 21.90
CA ILE A 11 -17.49 -13.35 20.81
C ILE A 11 -17.37 -12.01 20.07
N SER A 12 -18.46 -11.31 19.97
CA SER A 12 -18.48 -10.05 19.24
C SER A 12 -17.77 -8.91 19.95
N LEU A 13 -17.68 -8.97 21.26
CA LEU A 13 -17.04 -7.89 22.02
C LEU A 13 -15.52 -7.95 22.01
N ILE A 14 -14.98 -9.13 21.91
CA ILE A 14 -13.53 -9.31 22.05
C ILE A 14 -12.80 -8.94 20.77
N THR A 15 -13.44 -9.17 19.65
CA THR A 15 -12.83 -8.90 18.36
C THR A 15 -12.82 -7.42 17.97
N SER A 16 -13.80 -6.68 18.40
CA SER A 16 -13.89 -5.27 18.04
C SER A 16 -12.89 -4.39 18.78
N ASN A 17 -12.55 -4.77 20.01
CA ASN A 17 -11.66 -3.92 20.81
C ASN A 17 -10.18 -4.08 20.48
N SER A 18 -9.78 -5.24 20.03
CA SER A 18 -8.37 -5.47 19.71
C SER A 18 -7.93 -4.81 18.40
N HIS A 19 -8.84 -4.59 17.49
CA HIS A 19 -8.52 -3.98 16.19
C HIS A 19 -8.39 -2.45 16.26
N ALA A 20 -9.21 -1.81 17.04
CA ALA A 20 -9.17 -0.36 17.20
C ALA A 20 -7.86 0.13 17.84
N PHE A 21 -7.21 -0.73 18.63
CA PHE A 21 -6.01 -0.38 19.37
C PHE A 21 -4.72 -0.47 18.54
N MET A 22 -4.68 -1.37 17.56
CA MET A 22 -3.43 -1.72 16.87
C MET A 22 -3.06 -0.81 15.70
N THR A 23 -4.00 -0.14 15.11
CA THR A 23 -3.79 0.55 13.82
C THR A 23 -4.03 2.05 13.86
N GLY A 24 -4.68 2.57 14.88
CA GLY A 24 -5.10 3.98 14.91
C GLY A 24 -6.07 4.35 13.79
N VAL A 25 -6.49 3.38 12.99
CA VAL A 25 -7.53 3.51 11.98
C VAL A 25 -8.72 2.72 12.46
N GLU A 26 -9.87 3.36 12.54
CA GLU A 26 -11.14 2.70 12.84
C GLU A 26 -11.36 1.58 11.81
N PRO A 27 -11.53 0.32 12.24
CA PRO A 27 -11.80 -0.73 11.29
C PRO A 27 -13.15 -0.46 10.60
N GLU A 28 -13.17 -0.61 9.30
CA GLU A 28 -14.39 -0.60 8.52
C GLU A 28 -15.37 -1.65 9.08
N LYS A 29 -16.65 -1.37 8.98
CA LYS A 29 -17.73 -2.22 9.52
C LYS A 29 -17.71 -3.66 9.04
N ASP A 30 -17.13 -3.90 7.90
CA ASP A 30 -17.03 -5.23 7.30
C ASP A 30 -15.70 -5.93 7.56
N GLY A 31 -14.80 -5.28 8.29
CA GLY A 31 -13.47 -5.81 8.57
C GLY A 31 -12.52 -5.78 7.39
N GLY A 32 -12.87 -5.05 6.35
CA GLY A 32 -12.03 -4.88 5.16
C GLY A 32 -10.74 -4.13 5.44
N VAL A 33 -9.77 -4.32 4.57
CA VAL A 33 -8.50 -3.61 4.60
C VAL A 33 -8.70 -2.17 4.12
N ALA A 34 -8.24 -1.19 4.90
CA ALA A 34 -8.40 0.22 4.57
C ALA A 34 -7.72 0.59 3.25
N ILE A 35 -6.48 0.17 3.07
CA ILE A 35 -5.73 0.28 1.80
C ILE A 35 -5.40 -1.11 1.28
N GLU A 36 -5.76 -1.37 0.05
CA GLU A 36 -5.48 -2.62 -0.65
C GLU A 36 -4.53 -2.37 -1.82
N PHE A 37 -3.51 -3.22 -1.96
CA PHE A 37 -2.62 -3.19 -3.11
C PHE A 37 -2.99 -4.30 -4.08
N ILE A 38 -3.50 -3.91 -5.24
CA ILE A 38 -4.06 -4.83 -6.24
C ILE A 38 -3.11 -4.94 -7.43
N SER A 39 -2.93 -6.16 -7.91
CA SER A 39 -2.16 -6.45 -9.13
C SER A 39 -0.74 -5.89 -9.08
N GLY A 40 -0.10 -5.97 -7.91
CA GLY A 40 1.26 -5.48 -7.71
C GLY A 40 2.28 -6.32 -8.47
N VAL A 41 3.18 -5.64 -9.19
CA VAL A 41 4.30 -6.25 -9.92
C VAL A 41 5.56 -5.46 -9.63
N ILE A 42 6.65 -6.15 -9.32
CA ILE A 42 7.98 -5.56 -9.22
C ILE A 42 8.78 -6.01 -10.45
N HIS A 43 9.19 -5.05 -11.26
CA HIS A 43 10.10 -5.30 -12.37
C HIS A 43 11.52 -5.36 -11.84
N MET A 44 12.10 -6.54 -11.95
CA MET A 44 13.46 -6.76 -11.50
C MET A 44 14.45 -6.01 -12.38
N ALA A 45 15.38 -5.34 -11.75
CA ALA A 45 16.44 -4.63 -12.44
C ALA A 45 17.38 -5.60 -13.17
N PRO A 46 17.99 -5.17 -14.27
CA PRO A 46 19.02 -5.95 -14.93
C PRO A 46 20.24 -6.18 -14.00
N PRO A 47 21.05 -7.20 -14.28
CA PRO A 47 22.25 -7.47 -13.52
C PRO A 47 23.16 -6.22 -13.38
N GLY A 48 23.62 -5.97 -12.17
CA GLY A 48 24.44 -4.79 -11.85
C GLY A 48 23.66 -3.56 -11.39
N SER A 49 22.32 -3.56 -11.51
CA SER A 49 21.46 -2.53 -10.90
C SER A 49 20.82 -3.05 -9.62
N ASN A 50 20.69 -2.19 -8.63
CA ASN A 50 20.00 -2.49 -7.37
C ASN A 50 18.70 -1.72 -7.20
N VAL A 51 18.18 -1.16 -8.29
CA VAL A 51 16.96 -0.34 -8.28
C VAL A 51 15.88 -1.03 -9.10
N ASN A 52 14.76 -1.36 -8.47
CA ASN A 52 13.63 -2.05 -9.08
C ASN A 52 12.40 -1.16 -9.03
N ALA A 53 11.58 -1.21 -10.07
CA ALA A 53 10.34 -0.43 -10.13
C ALA A 53 9.12 -1.29 -9.81
N GLY A 54 8.21 -0.75 -9.03
CA GLY A 54 6.96 -1.40 -8.66
C GLY A 54 5.74 -0.66 -9.21
N TYR A 55 4.80 -1.42 -9.74
CA TYR A 55 3.56 -0.95 -10.33
C TYR A 55 2.36 -1.70 -9.76
N GLY A 56 1.19 -1.14 -9.89
CA GLY A 56 -0.05 -1.74 -9.42
C GLY A 56 -1.11 -0.69 -9.13
N VAL A 57 -2.09 -1.05 -8.33
CA VAL A 57 -3.18 -0.16 -7.94
C VAL A 57 -3.31 -0.15 -6.43
N LEU A 58 -3.29 1.04 -5.85
CA LEU A 58 -3.66 1.27 -4.46
C LEU A 58 -5.13 1.65 -4.40
N ARG A 59 -5.94 0.85 -3.71
CA ARG A 59 -7.37 1.11 -3.49
C ARG A 59 -7.61 1.53 -2.07
N ASN A 60 -8.31 2.65 -1.91
CA ASN A 60 -8.81 3.11 -0.63
C ASN A 60 -10.27 2.65 -0.48
N ASN A 61 -10.51 1.73 0.45
CA ASN A 61 -11.83 1.17 0.73
C ASN A 61 -12.58 1.98 1.80
N THR A 62 -12.07 3.13 2.20
CA THR A 62 -12.68 3.99 3.22
C THR A 62 -13.35 5.22 2.60
N ASP A 63 -14.16 5.88 3.39
CA ASP A 63 -14.86 7.11 3.00
C ASP A 63 -14.04 8.40 3.25
N LYS A 64 -12.76 8.24 3.57
CA LYS A 64 -11.82 9.36 3.81
C LYS A 64 -10.57 9.19 2.99
N ASP A 65 -9.95 10.30 2.61
CA ASP A 65 -8.63 10.29 1.98
C ASP A 65 -7.59 9.71 2.93
N ILE A 66 -6.73 8.85 2.41
CA ILE A 66 -5.63 8.27 3.18
C ILE A 66 -4.31 8.77 2.62
N ILE A 67 -3.50 9.33 3.52
CA ILE A 67 -2.16 9.82 3.18
C ILE A 67 -1.12 8.79 3.64
N LEU A 68 -0.38 8.25 2.69
CA LEU A 68 0.71 7.30 2.91
C LEU A 68 2.04 8.07 2.94
N LYS A 69 2.74 8.07 4.06
CA LYS A 69 3.96 8.88 4.27
C LYS A 69 5.24 8.08 4.31
N SER A 70 5.16 6.77 4.46
CA SER A 70 6.35 5.94 4.51
C SER A 70 6.08 4.55 3.95
N PHE A 71 7.07 4.01 3.27
CA PHE A 71 6.99 2.72 2.61
C PHE A 71 8.15 1.85 3.06
N ARG A 72 7.88 0.58 3.30
CA ARG A 72 8.90 -0.38 3.75
C ARG A 72 8.71 -1.73 3.09
N SER A 73 9.81 -2.41 2.89
CA SER A 73 9.83 -3.79 2.44
C SER A 73 10.81 -4.60 3.29
N PRO A 74 10.47 -5.83 3.66
CA PRO A 74 11.41 -6.69 4.38
C PRO A 74 12.58 -7.17 3.51
N VAL A 75 12.49 -6.98 2.21
CA VAL A 75 13.43 -7.52 1.20
C VAL A 75 14.36 -6.44 0.64
N PHE A 76 13.98 -5.18 0.74
CA PHE A 76 14.73 -4.05 0.20
C PHE A 76 15.18 -3.10 1.31
N ASP A 77 16.29 -2.40 1.07
CA ASP A 77 16.84 -1.42 2.03
C ASP A 77 15.99 -0.16 2.10
N SER A 78 15.52 0.30 0.94
CA SER A 78 14.68 1.48 0.82
C SER A 78 13.51 1.22 -0.11
N THR A 79 12.37 1.81 0.20
CA THR A 79 11.17 1.81 -0.66
C THR A 79 10.65 3.23 -0.71
N GLU A 80 10.54 3.78 -1.91
CA GLU A 80 10.21 5.18 -2.14
C GLU A 80 9.09 5.31 -3.18
N ALA A 81 8.29 6.36 -3.06
CA ALA A 81 7.33 6.75 -4.09
C ALA A 81 7.94 7.79 -5.02
N HIS A 82 7.82 7.60 -6.31
CA HIS A 82 8.32 8.49 -7.34
C HIS A 82 7.27 8.79 -8.39
N THR A 83 7.40 9.94 -9.05
CA THR A 83 6.62 10.28 -10.22
C THR A 83 7.53 10.75 -11.35
N MET A 84 7.02 10.70 -12.59
CA MET A 84 7.69 11.26 -13.75
C MET A 84 7.13 12.65 -14.06
N GLU A 85 8.00 13.60 -14.21
CA GLU A 85 7.68 14.95 -14.69
C GLU A 85 8.22 15.11 -16.11
N TYR A 86 7.38 15.63 -16.99
CA TYR A 86 7.73 15.85 -18.37
C TYR A 86 7.76 17.36 -18.66
N SER A 87 8.87 17.82 -19.18
CA SER A 87 8.99 19.21 -19.62
C SER A 87 8.46 19.41 -21.04
N ASN A 88 8.21 20.65 -21.40
CA ASN A 88 7.67 21.02 -22.73
C ASN A 88 8.58 20.59 -23.89
N ASN A 89 9.87 20.41 -23.64
CA ASN A 89 10.83 19.94 -24.63
C ASN A 89 10.93 18.41 -24.72
N GLY A 90 10.06 17.67 -24.00
CA GLY A 90 10.05 16.21 -24.00
C GLY A 90 11.04 15.54 -23.05
N THR A 91 11.77 16.31 -22.25
CA THR A 91 12.67 15.74 -21.24
C THR A 91 11.86 15.16 -20.08
N ALA A 92 12.14 13.93 -19.71
CA ALA A 92 11.54 13.26 -18.56
C ALA A 92 12.47 13.31 -17.36
N LYS A 93 11.95 13.64 -16.19
CA LYS A 93 12.67 13.66 -14.92
C LYS A 93 11.87 12.91 -13.85
N MET A 94 12.55 12.06 -13.12
CA MET A 94 11.98 11.38 -11.96
C MET A 94 12.04 12.28 -10.74
N ARG A 95 10.97 12.33 -9.96
CA ARG A 95 10.89 13.09 -8.72
C ARG A 95 10.39 12.22 -7.59
N HIS A 96 11.10 12.27 -6.46
CA HIS A 96 10.69 11.67 -5.21
C HIS A 96 9.45 12.36 -4.64
N LEU A 97 8.57 11.57 -4.03
CA LEU A 97 7.38 12.03 -3.34
C LEU A 97 7.45 11.63 -1.87
N ASP A 98 7.30 12.61 -0.98
CA ASP A 98 7.31 12.37 0.46
C ASP A 98 6.04 11.65 0.94
N GLU A 99 4.95 11.81 0.19
CA GLU A 99 3.67 11.20 0.52
C GLU A 99 2.83 10.90 -0.73
N LEU A 100 1.91 9.94 -0.59
CA LEU A 100 0.88 9.63 -1.58
C LEU A 100 -0.49 9.78 -0.94
N THR A 101 -1.39 10.49 -1.59
CA THR A 101 -2.80 10.57 -1.19
C THR A 101 -3.62 9.61 -2.03
N VAL A 102 -4.29 8.68 -1.38
CA VAL A 102 -5.29 7.81 -2.03
C VAL A 102 -6.66 8.34 -1.65
N PRO A 103 -7.42 8.90 -2.60
CA PRO A 103 -8.72 9.51 -2.31
C PRO A 103 -9.73 8.49 -1.79
N ALA A 104 -10.69 8.98 -1.00
CA ALA A 104 -11.79 8.19 -0.45
C ALA A 104 -12.52 7.39 -1.54
N ASN A 105 -12.77 6.12 -1.29
CA ASN A 105 -13.47 5.20 -2.19
C ASN A 105 -12.91 5.19 -3.62
N ASN A 106 -11.60 5.41 -3.77
CA ASN A 106 -10.96 5.57 -5.07
C ASN A 106 -9.65 4.81 -5.15
N GLU A 107 -9.05 4.84 -6.32
CA GLU A 107 -7.82 4.14 -6.65
C GLU A 107 -6.73 5.11 -7.07
N LEU A 108 -5.48 4.75 -6.76
CA LEU A 108 -4.28 5.40 -7.24
C LEU A 108 -3.49 4.41 -8.08
N VAL A 109 -3.33 4.70 -9.36
CA VAL A 109 -2.66 3.81 -10.30
C VAL A 109 -1.17 4.11 -10.36
N LEU A 110 -0.38 3.08 -10.10
CA LEU A 110 1.08 3.09 -10.23
C LEU A 110 1.45 2.42 -11.55
N LYS A 111 2.09 3.16 -12.45
CA LYS A 111 2.41 2.69 -13.80
C LYS A 111 3.73 3.24 -14.32
N SER A 112 4.31 2.54 -15.28
CA SER A 112 5.50 3.00 -15.99
C SER A 112 5.24 4.35 -16.67
N GLY A 113 6.20 5.24 -16.56
CA GLY A 113 6.08 6.59 -17.10
C GLY A 113 5.25 7.57 -16.27
N GLY A 114 4.74 7.13 -15.13
CA GLY A 114 3.96 7.94 -14.20
C GLY A 114 4.39 7.72 -12.75
N LEU A 115 3.40 7.70 -11.86
CA LEU A 115 3.60 7.38 -10.46
C LEU A 115 4.02 5.92 -10.31
N HIS A 116 5.03 5.64 -9.50
CA HIS A 116 5.54 4.29 -9.28
C HIS A 116 6.28 4.17 -7.95
N MET A 117 6.50 2.94 -7.51
CA MET A 117 7.34 2.64 -6.36
C MET A 117 8.75 2.29 -6.83
N MET A 118 9.75 2.71 -6.06
CA MET A 118 11.15 2.34 -6.23
C MET A 118 11.58 1.47 -5.06
N PHE A 119 12.13 0.29 -5.37
CA PHE A 119 12.68 -0.65 -4.40
C PHE A 119 14.19 -0.71 -4.59
N ILE A 120 14.93 -0.28 -3.60
CA ILE A 120 16.37 -0.05 -3.68
C ILE A 120 17.11 -0.95 -2.69
N GLY A 121 18.22 -1.51 -3.11
CA GLY A 121 19.07 -2.28 -2.25
C GLY A 121 18.45 -3.62 -1.82
N LYS A 122 18.56 -4.64 -2.63
CA LYS A 122 18.05 -5.98 -2.32
C LYS A 122 18.84 -6.61 -1.18
N ARG A 123 18.17 -6.91 -0.06
CA ARG A 123 18.78 -7.48 1.14
C ARG A 123 18.97 -9.00 1.08
N ARG A 124 18.12 -9.69 0.34
CA ARG A 124 18.14 -11.15 0.20
C ARG A 124 17.59 -11.56 -1.15
N ASP A 125 17.90 -12.78 -1.56
CA ASP A 125 17.33 -13.32 -2.77
C ASP A 125 15.82 -13.51 -2.65
N ILE A 126 15.13 -13.02 -3.65
CA ILE A 126 13.69 -13.27 -3.82
C ILE A 126 13.57 -14.58 -4.56
N ILE A 127 13.05 -15.58 -3.91
CA ILE A 127 12.72 -16.84 -4.54
C ILE A 127 11.34 -16.65 -5.18
N LEU A 128 11.29 -16.77 -6.48
CA LEU A 128 10.07 -16.70 -7.27
C LEU A 128 9.46 -18.09 -7.42
#